data_ab175b6aadc4bbfd42c646300b126139
#
_entry.id   ab175b6aadc4bbfd42c646300b126139
#
_cell.length_a   1.000
_cell.length_b   1.000
_cell.length_c   1.000
_cell.angle_alpha   90.00
_cell.angle_beta   90.00
_cell.angle_gamma   90.00
#
_symmetry.space_group_name_H-M   'P 1'
#
loop_
_entity.id
_entity.type
_entity.pdbx_description
1 polymer ?
#
loop_
_entity_poly.entity_id
_entity_poly.type
_entity_poly.pdbx_seq_one_letter_code
_entity_poly.pdbx_strand_id
1 'polypeptide(L)'
;MVVLDKSSSMTGTIGGETKWDIAVGALDAVASAYEDVIALGLMMFPSPDECSPGTVFVAPALGNRAAMLSALGDAPPPLGNWTPMAQTLEAAAVEPSLTGPGGTPYVVLITDGWQWCSPYDPATRFDPVDAIASLNAAGITTYVVGFGASVDALALNAMAVEAGTARAGCDPSGSDPAAPNHCYFQADDPAELLAALNEVAIEVSSEVCDGLDNDCDGEVDEDLTRECATACGAGSETCVDGAWGGCDAPQPEAEVCDGLDNDCDGTTDPGCECLPGQTRPCGDDGDVGECSTGTQTCGDDGTWGACEGAAGPSAEVCDGLDNDCDGAIDESDDDVGGLCEPGYVCEDGACEPMDPVTPPDDEGDGGDGEPAADGGDASAGCGCRAGGIGGEGALGGALPLAAVALGLRRRRRR
;
A
#
# COMPACT_ATOMS: atom_id res chain seq x y z
N MET A 1 34.72 -7.38 1.58
CA MET A 1 35.91 -8.28 1.53
C MET A 1 35.52 -9.61 0.91
N VAL A 2 36.13 -9.99 -0.20
CA VAL A 2 36.02 -11.35 -0.72
C VAL A 2 36.99 -12.25 0.06
N VAL A 3 36.48 -13.35 0.61
CA VAL A 3 37.27 -14.39 1.31
C VAL A 3 37.24 -15.63 0.41
N LEU A 4 38.32 -15.81 -0.36
CA LEU A 4 38.39 -16.81 -1.40
C LEU A 4 39.18 -18.04 -0.97
N ASP A 5 38.60 -19.20 -1.16
CA ASP A 5 39.25 -20.49 -1.01
C ASP A 5 40.36 -20.66 -2.05
N LYS A 6 41.59 -20.86 -1.60
CA LYS A 6 42.78 -21.17 -2.39
C LYS A 6 43.31 -22.57 -2.07
N SER A 7 42.43 -23.47 -1.59
CA SER A 7 42.77 -24.85 -1.36
C SER A 7 43.05 -25.61 -2.65
N SER A 8 43.69 -26.77 -2.53
CA SER A 8 44.06 -27.58 -3.71
C SER A 8 42.86 -28.11 -4.49
N SER A 9 41.64 -28.19 -3.89
CA SER A 9 40.39 -28.58 -4.55
C SER A 9 39.97 -27.59 -5.65
N MET A 10 40.37 -26.31 -5.53
CA MET A 10 40.12 -25.27 -6.53
C MET A 10 40.84 -25.51 -7.88
N THR A 11 41.80 -26.44 -7.92
CA THR A 11 42.43 -26.91 -9.19
C THR A 11 41.54 -27.91 -9.94
N GLY A 12 40.46 -28.40 -9.31
CA GLY A 12 39.44 -29.25 -9.95
C GLY A 12 38.75 -28.48 -11.10
N THR A 13 38.22 -29.22 -12.07
CA THR A 13 37.66 -28.61 -13.29
C THR A 13 36.15 -28.74 -13.38
N ILE A 14 35.52 -27.69 -13.91
CA ILE A 14 34.12 -27.65 -14.30
C ILE A 14 34.08 -27.23 -15.77
N GLY A 15 33.47 -28.04 -16.65
CA GLY A 15 33.38 -27.70 -18.08
C GLY A 15 34.72 -27.63 -18.81
N GLY A 16 35.85 -28.05 -18.18
CA GLY A 16 37.18 -28.01 -18.75
C GLY A 16 38.06 -26.84 -18.25
N GLU A 17 37.53 -25.94 -17.50
CA GLU A 17 38.25 -24.85 -16.80
C GLU A 17 38.45 -25.21 -15.32
N THR A 18 39.53 -24.72 -14.70
CA THR A 18 39.70 -24.92 -13.26
C THR A 18 38.70 -24.07 -12.49
N LYS A 19 38.25 -24.53 -11.33
CA LYS A 19 37.39 -23.72 -10.45
C LYS A 19 38.06 -22.39 -10.07
N TRP A 20 39.40 -22.41 -9.95
CA TRP A 20 40.17 -21.20 -9.73
C TRP A 20 40.03 -20.19 -10.87
N ASP A 21 40.24 -20.62 -12.11
CA ASP A 21 40.14 -19.73 -13.29
C ASP A 21 38.71 -19.18 -13.45
N ILE A 22 37.69 -19.99 -13.15
CA ILE A 22 36.30 -19.59 -13.14
C ILE A 22 36.04 -18.52 -12.05
N ALA A 23 36.57 -18.73 -10.84
CA ALA A 23 36.43 -17.76 -9.75
C ALA A 23 37.14 -16.44 -10.07
N VAL A 24 38.33 -16.49 -10.64
CA VAL A 24 39.08 -15.30 -11.12
C VAL A 24 38.28 -14.55 -12.19
N GLY A 25 37.71 -15.27 -13.16
CA GLY A 25 36.88 -14.64 -14.20
C GLY A 25 35.61 -13.98 -13.67
N ALA A 26 34.95 -14.62 -12.72
CA ALA A 26 33.75 -14.07 -12.09
C ALA A 26 34.09 -12.84 -11.24
N LEU A 27 35.16 -12.89 -10.45
CA LEU A 27 35.63 -11.75 -9.65
C LEU A 27 36.13 -10.59 -10.51
N ASP A 28 36.76 -10.86 -11.64
CA ASP A 28 37.14 -9.80 -12.63
C ASP A 28 35.92 -9.08 -13.19
N ALA A 29 34.88 -9.85 -13.54
CA ALA A 29 33.65 -9.29 -14.09
C ALA A 29 32.90 -8.40 -13.04
N VAL A 30 32.78 -8.89 -11.80
CA VAL A 30 32.16 -8.14 -10.70
C VAL A 30 32.99 -6.91 -10.34
N ALA A 31 34.30 -7.05 -10.20
CA ALA A 31 35.17 -5.91 -9.91
C ALA A 31 35.10 -4.86 -11.05
N SER A 32 35.01 -5.29 -12.31
CA SER A 32 34.83 -4.34 -13.43
C SER A 32 33.48 -3.59 -13.42
N ALA A 33 32.46 -4.18 -12.84
CA ALA A 33 31.13 -3.57 -12.79
C ALA A 33 30.94 -2.65 -11.58
N TYR A 34 31.62 -2.94 -10.45
CA TYR A 34 31.31 -2.32 -9.16
C TYR A 34 32.52 -1.65 -8.48
N GLU A 35 33.74 -1.60 -9.09
CA GLU A 35 34.93 -1.03 -8.45
C GLU A 35 34.82 0.47 -8.11
N ASP A 36 33.91 1.19 -8.76
CA ASP A 36 33.68 2.62 -8.52
C ASP A 36 32.69 2.86 -7.38
N VAL A 37 31.90 1.84 -6.99
CA VAL A 37 30.84 1.95 -5.97
C VAL A 37 31.05 1.01 -4.78
N ILE A 38 31.80 -0.10 -4.93
CA ILE A 38 32.09 -1.02 -3.84
C ILE A 38 33.60 -1.01 -3.52
N ALA A 39 33.95 -0.74 -2.28
CA ALA A 39 35.33 -0.86 -1.80
C ALA A 39 35.74 -2.35 -1.70
N LEU A 40 36.20 -2.92 -2.82
CA LEU A 40 36.55 -4.33 -2.93
C LEU A 40 37.89 -4.64 -2.26
N GLY A 41 37.91 -5.70 -1.45
CA GLY A 41 39.13 -6.27 -0.86
C GLY A 41 39.20 -7.77 -1.08
N LEU A 42 40.40 -8.35 -0.93
CA LEU A 42 40.65 -9.78 -1.15
C LEU A 42 41.44 -10.38 0.00
N MET A 43 40.89 -11.39 0.63
CA MET A 43 41.54 -12.30 1.57
C MET A 43 41.51 -13.71 0.97
N MET A 44 42.62 -14.44 1.04
CA MET A 44 42.68 -15.80 0.50
C MET A 44 43.20 -16.78 1.56
N PHE A 45 42.67 -18.01 1.54
CA PHE A 45 43.06 -19.07 2.46
C PHE A 45 43.22 -20.42 1.73
N PRO A 46 44.13 -21.30 2.21
CA PRO A 46 45.10 -21.09 3.29
C PRO A 46 46.22 -20.15 2.84
N SER A 47 46.78 -19.41 3.81
CA SER A 47 47.95 -18.54 3.55
C SER A 47 48.57 -18.13 4.88
N PRO A 48 49.94 -18.13 5.07
CA PRO A 48 50.95 -18.54 4.05
C PRO A 48 51.19 -20.04 3.96
N ASP A 49 50.71 -20.83 4.92
CA ASP A 49 50.98 -22.27 5.02
C ASP A 49 49.70 -23.08 4.69
N GLU A 50 49.87 -24.39 4.45
CA GLU A 50 48.83 -25.31 3.98
C GLU A 50 47.56 -25.34 4.84
N CYS A 51 47.61 -24.92 6.10
CA CYS A 51 46.46 -24.90 7.04
C CYS A 51 46.43 -23.65 7.90
N SER A 52 47.09 -22.58 7.46
CA SER A 52 47.05 -21.28 8.15
C SER A 52 45.75 -20.53 7.86
N PRO A 53 45.28 -19.69 8.79
CA PRO A 53 44.22 -18.74 8.49
C PRO A 53 44.53 -17.92 7.25
N GLY A 54 43.50 -17.46 6.55
CA GLY A 54 43.67 -16.55 5.43
C GLY A 54 44.37 -15.26 5.79
N THR A 55 45.00 -14.63 4.79
CA THR A 55 45.61 -13.31 4.93
C THR A 55 44.98 -12.34 3.92
N VAL A 56 44.97 -11.04 4.27
CA VAL A 56 44.53 -9.98 3.35
C VAL A 56 45.63 -9.73 2.33
N PHE A 57 45.31 -9.93 1.06
CA PHE A 57 46.16 -9.64 -0.11
C PHE A 57 45.90 -8.24 -0.66
N VAL A 58 44.65 -7.80 -0.60
CA VAL A 58 44.21 -6.48 -1.02
C VAL A 58 43.23 -5.94 0.03
N ALA A 59 43.60 -4.84 0.69
CA ALA A 59 42.69 -4.17 1.61
C ALA A 59 41.52 -3.53 0.86
N PRO A 60 40.30 -3.46 1.43
CA PRO A 60 39.16 -2.84 0.77
C PRO A 60 39.44 -1.38 0.37
N ALA A 61 39.19 -1.06 -0.90
CA ALA A 61 39.21 0.31 -1.43
C ALA A 61 38.51 0.34 -2.80
N LEU A 62 38.04 1.49 -3.20
CA LEU A 62 37.54 1.71 -4.56
C LEU A 62 38.66 1.56 -5.60
N GLY A 63 38.33 1.14 -6.82
CA GLY A 63 39.29 1.00 -7.93
C GLY A 63 40.29 -0.15 -7.75
N ASN A 64 40.01 -1.14 -6.92
CA ASN A 64 40.95 -2.22 -6.57
C ASN A 64 41.05 -3.37 -7.57
N ARG A 65 40.31 -3.36 -8.65
CA ARG A 65 40.26 -4.45 -9.64
C ARG A 65 41.68 -4.91 -10.09
N ALA A 66 42.54 -3.97 -10.47
CA ALA A 66 43.88 -4.31 -10.93
C ALA A 66 44.73 -4.97 -9.84
N ALA A 67 44.63 -4.53 -8.59
CA ALA A 67 45.30 -5.12 -7.44
C ALA A 67 44.81 -6.55 -7.16
N MET A 68 43.47 -6.73 -7.16
CA MET A 68 42.86 -8.05 -7.01
C MET A 68 43.27 -9.03 -8.05
N LEU A 69 43.25 -8.67 -9.34
CA LEU A 69 43.70 -9.54 -10.46
C LEU A 69 45.18 -9.89 -10.36
N SER A 70 46.02 -8.95 -9.90
CA SER A 70 47.43 -9.23 -9.66
C SER A 70 47.64 -10.26 -8.54
N ALA A 71 46.85 -10.20 -7.44
CA ALA A 71 46.91 -11.17 -6.36
C ALA A 71 46.35 -12.54 -6.75
N LEU A 72 45.28 -12.56 -7.57
CA LEU A 72 44.62 -13.77 -8.08
C LEU A 72 45.46 -14.49 -9.16
N GLY A 73 46.50 -13.85 -9.71
CA GLY A 73 47.40 -14.45 -10.67
C GLY A 73 48.24 -15.60 -10.14
N ASP A 74 48.30 -15.79 -8.81
CA ASP A 74 49.02 -16.89 -8.15
C ASP A 74 48.02 -18.00 -7.77
N ALA A 75 47.84 -18.96 -8.69
CA ALA A 75 46.89 -20.07 -8.54
C ALA A 75 47.26 -21.02 -7.37
N PRO A 76 46.30 -21.76 -6.80
CA PRO A 76 46.57 -22.74 -5.76
C PRO A 76 47.46 -23.87 -6.26
N PRO A 77 48.27 -24.46 -5.37
CA PRO A 77 49.04 -25.66 -5.75
C PRO A 77 48.11 -26.87 -5.90
N PRO A 78 48.48 -27.83 -6.74
CA PRO A 78 47.62 -28.99 -7.01
C PRO A 78 47.46 -29.93 -5.81
N LEU A 79 48.32 -29.81 -4.83
CA LEU A 79 48.31 -30.63 -3.59
C LEU A 79 48.85 -29.81 -2.40
N GLY A 80 48.36 -30.13 -1.23
CA GLY A 80 48.92 -29.66 0.03
C GLY A 80 48.17 -28.53 0.75
N ASN A 81 47.39 -27.72 -0.02
CA ASN A 81 46.57 -26.66 0.61
C ASN A 81 45.24 -27.24 1.04
N TRP A 82 44.92 -27.01 2.30
CA TRP A 82 43.68 -27.42 2.97
C TRP A 82 42.70 -26.24 3.06
N THR A 83 41.58 -26.43 3.77
CA THR A 83 40.46 -25.46 3.80
C THR A 83 40.23 -25.00 5.27
N PRO A 84 41.11 -24.22 5.90
CA PRO A 84 40.94 -23.68 7.28
C PRO A 84 39.91 -22.53 7.31
N MET A 85 38.67 -22.82 6.97
CA MET A 85 37.60 -21.85 6.76
C MET A 85 37.25 -21.12 8.06
N ALA A 86 37.03 -21.86 9.15
CA ALA A 86 36.70 -21.30 10.47
C ALA A 86 37.77 -20.29 10.96
N GLN A 87 39.01 -20.71 10.92
CA GLN A 87 40.15 -19.88 11.38
C GLN A 87 40.31 -18.61 10.53
N THR A 88 39.92 -18.71 9.23
CA THR A 88 39.96 -17.58 8.30
C THR A 88 38.86 -16.58 8.61
N LEU A 89 37.64 -17.05 8.86
CA LEU A 89 36.49 -16.19 9.23
C LEU A 89 36.71 -15.55 10.60
N GLU A 90 37.33 -16.26 11.58
CA GLU A 90 37.76 -15.68 12.87
C GLU A 90 38.80 -14.58 12.65
N ALA A 91 39.77 -14.76 11.75
CA ALA A 91 40.75 -13.74 11.41
C ALA A 91 40.09 -12.52 10.74
N ALA A 92 39.09 -12.73 9.87
CA ALA A 92 38.33 -11.66 9.25
C ALA A 92 37.51 -10.86 10.27
N ALA A 93 36.96 -11.50 11.33
CA ALA A 93 36.18 -10.84 12.39
C ALA A 93 36.99 -9.80 13.21
N VAL A 94 38.32 -9.91 13.19
CA VAL A 94 39.24 -8.97 13.89
C VAL A 94 40.08 -8.16 12.90
N GLU A 95 39.85 -8.27 11.63
CA GLU A 95 40.62 -7.58 10.58
C GLU A 95 40.36 -6.05 10.66
N PRO A 96 41.42 -5.23 10.86
CA PRO A 96 41.26 -3.80 11.05
C PRO A 96 40.60 -3.07 9.85
N SER A 97 40.75 -3.60 8.64
CA SER A 97 40.14 -3.02 7.45
C SER A 97 38.64 -3.30 7.34
N LEU A 98 38.09 -4.22 8.14
CA LEU A 98 36.68 -4.51 8.25
C LEU A 98 36.04 -3.94 9.52
N THR A 99 36.85 -3.78 10.60
CA THR A 99 36.36 -3.29 11.89
C THR A 99 36.65 -1.81 12.14
N GLY A 100 37.31 -1.15 11.20
CA GLY A 100 37.67 0.27 11.25
C GLY A 100 36.45 1.17 10.93
N PRO A 101 36.59 2.51 11.11
CA PRO A 101 35.57 3.46 10.72
C PRO A 101 35.51 3.56 9.19
N GLY A 102 34.29 3.50 8.63
CA GLY A 102 33.98 3.65 7.22
C GLY A 102 33.02 2.58 6.78
N GLY A 103 31.95 2.92 6.08
CA GLY A 103 30.98 2.04 5.46
C GLY A 103 30.51 0.79 6.23
N THR A 104 29.53 0.11 5.69
CA THR A 104 29.04 -1.18 6.23
C THR A 104 29.94 -2.32 5.76
N PRO A 105 30.59 -3.09 6.67
CA PRO A 105 31.50 -4.15 6.28
C PRO A 105 30.76 -5.43 5.87
N TYR A 106 31.14 -5.99 4.74
CA TYR A 106 30.64 -7.27 4.23
C TYR A 106 31.77 -8.26 3.98
N VAL A 107 31.51 -9.54 4.21
CA VAL A 107 32.34 -10.67 3.81
C VAL A 107 31.58 -11.51 2.80
N VAL A 108 32.19 -11.83 1.68
CA VAL A 108 31.70 -12.81 0.70
C VAL A 108 32.65 -14.00 0.70
N LEU A 109 32.22 -15.08 1.36
CA LEU A 109 32.99 -16.33 1.39
C LEU A 109 32.71 -17.12 0.12
N ILE A 110 33.76 -17.49 -0.62
CA ILE A 110 33.67 -18.38 -1.78
C ILE A 110 34.53 -19.61 -1.48
N THR A 111 33.89 -20.79 -1.42
CA THR A 111 34.56 -22.06 -1.13
C THR A 111 33.98 -23.20 -1.97
N ASP A 112 34.83 -24.17 -2.34
CA ASP A 112 34.45 -25.39 -3.03
C ASP A 112 34.54 -26.64 -2.17
N GLY A 113 34.82 -26.49 -0.87
CA GLY A 113 35.18 -27.59 0.00
C GLY A 113 34.51 -27.56 1.37
N TRP A 114 35.10 -28.39 2.24
CA TRP A 114 34.71 -28.59 3.62
C TRP A 114 35.72 -27.92 4.55
N GLN A 115 35.31 -27.56 5.78
CA GLN A 115 36.28 -27.26 6.84
C GLN A 115 37.24 -28.42 6.99
N TRP A 116 38.51 -28.20 6.65
CA TRP A 116 39.49 -29.29 6.62
C TRP A 116 40.91 -28.82 6.89
N CYS A 117 41.52 -29.42 7.87
CA CYS A 117 42.98 -29.41 8.01
C CYS A 117 43.48 -30.85 8.24
N SER A 118 44.71 -31.15 7.86
CA SER A 118 45.28 -32.50 8.02
C SER A 118 45.99 -32.63 9.36
N PRO A 119 45.68 -33.63 10.22
CA PRO A 119 44.62 -34.60 10.04
C PRO A 119 43.20 -34.00 10.18
N TYR A 120 42.25 -34.51 9.43
CA TYR A 120 40.86 -34.06 9.53
C TYR A 120 40.27 -34.45 10.91
N ASP A 121 39.68 -33.44 11.57
CA ASP A 121 38.89 -33.62 12.77
C ASP A 121 37.37 -33.40 12.47
N PRO A 122 36.53 -34.44 12.51
CA PRO A 122 35.09 -34.26 12.29
C PRO A 122 34.40 -33.33 13.28
N ALA A 123 34.98 -33.10 14.47
CA ALA A 123 34.42 -32.18 15.45
C ALA A 123 34.42 -30.73 14.95
N THR A 124 35.36 -30.37 14.07
CA THR A 124 35.52 -28.99 13.54
C THR A 124 34.59 -28.66 12.36
N ARG A 125 33.77 -29.61 11.94
CA ARG A 125 32.90 -29.42 10.75
C ARG A 125 32.05 -28.17 10.79
N PHE A 126 31.52 -27.82 11.97
CA PHE A 126 30.64 -26.68 12.17
C PHE A 126 31.33 -25.46 12.83
N ASP A 127 32.62 -25.53 13.10
CA ASP A 127 33.38 -24.36 13.61
C ASP A 127 33.22 -23.11 12.73
N PRO A 128 33.06 -23.21 11.38
CA PRO A 128 32.77 -22.01 10.57
C PRO A 128 31.47 -21.31 10.93
N VAL A 129 30.47 -22.00 11.48
CA VAL A 129 29.20 -21.39 11.95
C VAL A 129 29.47 -20.51 13.18
N ASP A 130 30.29 -20.98 14.14
CA ASP A 130 30.71 -20.19 15.30
C ASP A 130 31.55 -18.97 14.90
N ALA A 131 32.38 -19.12 13.84
CA ALA A 131 33.14 -18.02 13.27
C ALA A 131 32.24 -16.95 12.61
N ILE A 132 31.14 -17.35 11.96
CA ILE A 132 30.10 -16.43 11.47
C ILE A 132 29.46 -15.64 12.63
N ALA A 133 29.14 -16.30 13.74
CA ALA A 133 28.63 -15.61 14.93
C ALA A 133 29.61 -14.55 15.43
N SER A 134 30.91 -14.78 15.30
CA SER A 134 31.97 -13.80 15.65
C SER A 134 31.98 -12.60 14.69
N LEU A 135 31.77 -12.84 13.38
CA LEU A 135 31.60 -11.78 12.36
C LEU A 135 30.37 -10.93 12.64
N ASN A 136 29.23 -11.57 12.92
CA ASN A 136 28.00 -10.86 13.28
C ASN A 136 28.17 -10.00 14.54
N ALA A 137 28.88 -10.52 15.57
CA ALA A 137 29.18 -9.75 16.78
C ALA A 137 30.09 -8.54 16.51
N ALA A 138 30.90 -8.60 15.46
CA ALA A 138 31.72 -7.49 14.97
C ALA A 138 30.96 -6.52 14.03
N GLY A 139 29.68 -6.77 13.73
CA GLY A 139 28.86 -5.98 12.80
C GLY A 139 29.18 -6.25 11.33
N ILE A 140 29.75 -7.41 11.01
CA ILE A 140 30.15 -7.80 9.65
C ILE A 140 29.15 -8.81 9.10
N THR A 141 28.39 -8.44 8.09
CA THR A 141 27.45 -9.32 7.39
C THR A 141 28.21 -10.26 6.45
N THR A 142 27.84 -11.54 6.43
CA THR A 142 28.54 -12.55 5.64
C THR A 142 27.61 -13.23 4.64
N TYR A 143 27.99 -13.22 3.36
CA TYR A 143 27.36 -14.01 2.29
C TYR A 143 28.19 -15.26 2.03
N VAL A 144 27.52 -16.39 1.86
CA VAL A 144 28.17 -17.71 1.67
C VAL A 144 27.88 -18.21 0.27
N VAL A 145 28.95 -18.44 -0.51
CA VAL A 145 28.89 -18.99 -1.87
C VAL A 145 29.61 -20.34 -1.90
N GLY A 146 28.85 -21.40 -2.14
CA GLY A 146 29.37 -22.75 -2.39
C GLY A 146 29.60 -22.99 -3.86
N PHE A 147 30.80 -23.42 -4.27
CA PHE A 147 31.17 -23.57 -5.66
C PHE A 147 31.47 -24.99 -6.06
N GLY A 148 30.59 -25.57 -6.87
CA GLY A 148 30.65 -26.96 -7.36
C GLY A 148 30.06 -27.98 -6.40
N ALA A 149 29.94 -29.23 -6.86
CA ALA A 149 29.18 -30.31 -6.20
C ALA A 149 29.87 -30.95 -4.98
N SER A 150 31.05 -30.44 -4.57
CA SER A 150 31.84 -31.06 -3.48
C SER A 150 31.75 -30.32 -2.15
N VAL A 151 30.92 -29.32 -2.05
CA VAL A 151 30.71 -28.46 -0.86
C VAL A 151 30.01 -29.22 0.28
N ASP A 152 30.22 -28.79 1.51
CA ASP A 152 29.43 -29.25 2.65
C ASP A 152 28.11 -28.45 2.74
N ALA A 153 27.12 -28.87 1.97
CA ALA A 153 25.84 -28.17 1.90
C ALA A 153 25.18 -27.94 3.26
N LEU A 154 25.29 -28.91 4.20
CA LEU A 154 24.70 -28.78 5.52
C LEU A 154 25.41 -27.69 6.36
N ALA A 155 26.74 -27.64 6.31
CA ALA A 155 27.50 -26.62 7.03
C ALA A 155 27.31 -25.23 6.39
N LEU A 156 27.31 -25.13 5.05
CA LEU A 156 27.08 -23.86 4.34
C LEU A 156 25.67 -23.32 4.57
N ASN A 157 24.64 -24.17 4.61
CA ASN A 157 23.29 -23.80 4.99
C ASN A 157 23.25 -23.22 6.41
N ALA A 158 23.89 -23.89 7.37
CA ALA A 158 23.97 -23.40 8.75
C ALA A 158 24.70 -22.06 8.86
N MET A 159 25.80 -21.88 8.09
CA MET A 159 26.54 -20.61 8.03
C MET A 159 25.69 -19.46 7.49
N ALA A 160 24.95 -19.69 6.39
CA ALA A 160 24.09 -18.67 5.80
C ALA A 160 22.91 -18.27 6.73
N VAL A 161 22.38 -19.25 7.49
CA VAL A 161 21.35 -18.99 8.50
C VAL A 161 21.92 -18.19 9.67
N GLU A 162 23.09 -18.55 10.18
CA GLU A 162 23.77 -17.81 11.26
C GLU A 162 24.16 -16.40 10.83
N ALA A 163 24.57 -16.23 9.57
CA ALA A 163 24.89 -14.93 8.98
C ALA A 163 23.66 -14.01 8.80
N GLY A 164 22.43 -14.56 8.86
CA GLY A 164 21.23 -13.81 8.56
C GLY A 164 20.98 -13.55 7.07
N THR A 165 21.80 -14.15 6.18
CA THR A 165 21.76 -14.00 4.72
C THR A 165 21.17 -15.22 4.01
N ALA A 166 20.39 -16.03 4.73
CA ALA A 166 19.75 -17.22 4.19
C ALA A 166 18.70 -16.86 3.14
N ARG A 167 18.77 -17.51 1.97
CA ARG A 167 17.84 -17.29 0.86
C ARG A 167 16.41 -17.69 1.24
N ALA A 168 15.43 -16.93 0.78
CA ALA A 168 14.01 -17.16 1.10
C ALA A 168 13.53 -18.55 0.65
N GLY A 169 12.86 -19.28 1.55
CA GLY A 169 12.30 -20.61 1.26
C GLY A 169 13.32 -21.74 1.21
N CYS A 170 14.54 -21.51 1.71
CA CYS A 170 15.58 -22.54 1.78
C CYS A 170 15.28 -23.63 2.81
N ASP A 171 15.98 -24.78 2.69
CA ASP A 171 15.97 -25.86 3.69
C ASP A 171 17.30 -25.87 4.48
N PRO A 172 17.32 -25.34 5.71
CA PRO A 172 18.54 -25.30 6.52
C PRO A 172 19.08 -26.69 6.93
N SER A 173 18.27 -27.74 6.82
CA SER A 173 18.66 -29.12 7.10
C SER A 173 19.14 -29.88 5.86
N GLY A 174 19.11 -29.26 4.69
CA GLY A 174 19.54 -29.85 3.42
C GLY A 174 21.04 -30.17 3.45
N SER A 175 21.39 -31.39 3.03
CA SER A 175 22.77 -31.88 2.99
C SER A 175 23.21 -32.33 1.58
N ASP A 176 22.32 -32.27 0.62
CA ASP A 176 22.59 -32.62 -0.78
C ASP A 176 22.97 -31.35 -1.56
N PRO A 177 24.23 -31.18 -2.03
CA PRO A 177 24.64 -30.03 -2.80
C PRO A 177 23.94 -29.89 -4.16
N ALA A 178 23.26 -30.92 -4.63
CA ALA A 178 22.45 -30.88 -5.84
C ALA A 178 20.99 -30.47 -5.61
N ALA A 179 20.57 -30.22 -4.35
CA ALA A 179 19.21 -29.75 -4.05
C ALA A 179 19.02 -28.32 -4.53
N PRO A 180 17.80 -27.91 -4.94
CA PRO A 180 17.58 -26.55 -5.49
C PRO A 180 17.35 -25.46 -4.41
N ASN A 181 17.23 -25.86 -3.14
CA ASN A 181 16.75 -24.98 -2.05
C ASN A 181 17.80 -24.77 -0.96
N HIS A 182 19.03 -24.41 -1.35
CA HIS A 182 20.09 -24.04 -0.42
C HIS A 182 19.82 -22.70 0.26
N CYS A 183 20.27 -22.55 1.52
CA CYS A 183 20.28 -21.27 2.22
C CYS A 183 21.44 -20.37 1.79
N TYR A 184 22.54 -20.96 1.33
CA TYR A 184 23.67 -20.28 0.72
C TYR A 184 23.51 -20.17 -0.82
N PHE A 185 24.35 -19.41 -1.48
CA PHE A 185 24.41 -19.34 -2.94
C PHE A 185 25.18 -20.53 -3.49
N GLN A 186 24.49 -21.49 -4.09
CA GLN A 186 25.11 -22.61 -4.79
C GLN A 186 25.43 -22.18 -6.24
N ALA A 187 26.64 -22.49 -6.71
CA ALA A 187 27.05 -22.28 -8.08
C ALA A 187 27.75 -23.54 -8.61
N ASP A 188 27.23 -24.14 -9.67
CA ASP A 188 27.74 -25.37 -10.26
C ASP A 188 28.44 -25.10 -11.61
N ASP A 189 28.35 -23.88 -12.11
CA ASP A 189 28.99 -23.45 -13.35
C ASP A 189 29.46 -21.97 -13.30
N PRO A 190 30.22 -21.48 -14.30
CA PRO A 190 30.70 -20.10 -14.33
C PRO A 190 29.60 -19.03 -14.35
N ALA A 191 28.46 -19.32 -14.98
CA ALA A 191 27.36 -18.36 -15.12
C ALA A 191 26.62 -18.23 -13.80
N GLU A 192 26.43 -19.34 -13.08
CA GLU A 192 25.81 -19.35 -11.75
C GLU A 192 26.68 -18.65 -10.72
N LEU A 193 28.03 -18.86 -10.75
CA LEU A 193 28.93 -18.14 -9.86
C LEU A 193 28.88 -16.63 -10.09
N LEU A 194 28.92 -16.20 -11.35
CA LEU A 194 28.82 -14.79 -11.69
C LEU A 194 27.45 -14.21 -11.26
N ALA A 195 26.37 -14.97 -11.46
CA ALA A 195 25.03 -14.56 -11.05
C ALA A 195 24.92 -14.39 -9.53
N ALA A 196 25.45 -15.34 -8.75
CA ALA A 196 25.48 -15.27 -7.29
C ALA A 196 26.26 -14.04 -6.80
N LEU A 197 27.45 -13.79 -7.37
CA LEU A 197 28.27 -12.65 -6.99
C LEU A 197 27.64 -11.31 -7.39
N ASN A 198 26.96 -11.24 -8.53
CA ASN A 198 26.20 -10.03 -8.92
C ASN A 198 24.99 -9.79 -8.02
N GLU A 199 24.28 -10.85 -7.60
CA GLU A 199 23.15 -10.72 -6.66
C GLU A 199 23.65 -10.13 -5.34
N VAL A 200 24.75 -10.64 -4.80
CA VAL A 200 25.38 -10.09 -3.58
C VAL A 200 25.87 -8.65 -3.81
N ALA A 201 26.52 -8.37 -4.97
CA ALA A 201 27.01 -7.02 -5.24
C ALA A 201 25.89 -5.98 -5.32
N ILE A 202 24.74 -6.32 -5.93
CA ILE A 202 23.55 -5.46 -5.97
C ILE A 202 23.02 -5.24 -4.55
N GLU A 203 22.96 -6.28 -3.73
CA GLU A 203 22.44 -6.18 -2.36
C GLU A 203 23.32 -5.29 -1.48
N VAL A 204 24.64 -5.41 -1.58
CA VAL A 204 25.60 -4.61 -0.78
C VAL A 204 25.87 -3.20 -1.32
N SER A 205 25.43 -2.90 -2.55
CA SER A 205 25.50 -1.58 -3.17
C SER A 205 24.13 -0.89 -3.22
N SER A 206 23.18 -1.33 -2.40
CA SER A 206 21.86 -0.71 -2.33
C SER A 206 21.75 0.09 -1.05
N GLU A 207 21.27 1.33 -1.16
CA GLU A 207 20.96 2.16 -0.04
C GLU A 207 19.88 1.53 0.87
N VAL A 208 20.01 1.76 2.17
CA VAL A 208 19.04 1.38 3.21
C VAL A 208 18.77 2.63 4.05
N CYS A 209 17.51 2.94 4.31
CA CYS A 209 17.13 4.11 5.10
C CYS A 209 17.57 3.95 6.58
N ASP A 210 18.83 4.24 6.88
CA ASP A 210 19.41 4.12 8.22
C ASP A 210 20.34 5.30 8.60
N GLY A 211 20.48 6.28 7.71
CA GLY A 211 21.33 7.46 7.90
C GLY A 211 22.81 7.23 7.64
N LEU A 212 23.14 6.12 6.97
CA LEU A 212 24.49 5.80 6.52
C LEU A 212 24.52 5.79 4.99
N ASP A 213 25.66 6.10 4.41
CA ASP A 213 26.01 5.92 3.01
C ASP A 213 26.38 4.43 2.83
N ASN A 214 25.38 3.59 2.49
CA ASN A 214 25.54 2.13 2.44
C ASN A 214 26.25 1.69 1.14
N ASP A 215 26.08 2.41 0.05
CA ASP A 215 26.70 2.10 -1.23
C ASP A 215 28.01 2.88 -1.45
N CYS A 216 28.35 3.79 -0.52
CA CYS A 216 29.61 4.54 -0.50
C CYS A 216 29.79 5.47 -1.73
N ASP A 217 28.73 6.03 -2.27
CA ASP A 217 28.78 6.97 -3.37
C ASP A 217 28.98 8.43 -2.92
N GLY A 218 28.84 8.69 -1.61
CA GLY A 218 29.05 9.97 -0.94
C GLY A 218 27.77 10.76 -0.68
N GLU A 219 26.61 10.21 -1.03
CA GLU A 219 25.29 10.66 -0.62
C GLU A 219 24.76 9.73 0.49
N VAL A 220 23.67 10.06 1.17
CA VAL A 220 23.15 9.28 2.29
C VAL A 220 21.66 9.10 2.10
N ASP A 221 21.20 7.84 2.08
CA ASP A 221 19.79 7.46 1.93
C ASP A 221 19.11 8.03 0.66
N GLU A 222 19.87 8.26 -0.42
CA GLU A 222 19.34 8.84 -1.65
C GLU A 222 18.50 7.83 -2.44
N ASP A 223 17.64 8.34 -3.30
CA ASP A 223 16.76 7.59 -4.20
C ASP A 223 15.84 6.56 -3.54
N LEU A 224 15.81 6.49 -2.22
CA LEU A 224 14.96 5.58 -1.48
C LEU A 224 13.53 6.12 -1.40
N THR A 225 12.60 5.34 -1.94
CA THR A 225 11.16 5.62 -1.86
C THR A 225 10.39 4.38 -1.48
N ARG A 226 9.31 4.55 -0.74
CA ARG A 226 8.36 3.47 -0.45
C ARG A 226 6.92 3.95 -0.50
N GLU A 227 5.99 3.01 -0.65
CA GLU A 227 4.57 3.32 -0.58
C GLU A 227 4.16 3.73 0.83
N CYS A 228 3.37 4.79 0.92
CA CYS A 228 2.70 5.23 2.13
C CYS A 228 1.21 5.42 1.86
N ALA A 229 0.40 5.55 2.89
CA ALA A 229 -1.03 5.78 2.74
C ALA A 229 -1.58 6.62 3.88
N THR A 230 -2.60 7.41 3.57
CA THR A 230 -3.50 8.07 4.52
C THR A 230 -4.89 7.45 4.42
N ALA A 231 -5.86 7.96 5.16
CA ALA A 231 -7.26 7.58 4.97
C ALA A 231 -7.75 7.91 3.55
N CYS A 232 -7.22 8.97 2.93
CA CYS A 232 -7.64 9.47 1.61
C CYS A 232 -6.93 8.83 0.43
N GLY A 233 -5.95 7.96 0.62
CA GLY A 233 -5.31 7.23 -0.48
C GLY A 233 -3.86 6.86 -0.26
N ALA A 234 -3.29 6.27 -1.29
CA ALA A 234 -1.89 5.90 -1.34
C ALA A 234 -1.04 7.04 -1.91
N GLY A 235 0.20 7.09 -1.47
CA GLY A 235 1.23 7.99 -1.94
C GLY A 235 2.61 7.34 -1.82
N SER A 236 3.63 8.16 -1.90
CA SER A 236 5.04 7.78 -1.76
C SER A 236 5.71 8.64 -0.70
N GLU A 237 6.57 8.05 0.10
CA GLU A 237 7.46 8.76 1.02
C GLU A 237 8.91 8.46 0.70
N THR A 238 9.77 9.39 1.04
CA THR A 238 11.22 9.30 0.78
C THR A 238 11.99 9.12 2.07
N CYS A 239 13.17 8.53 1.98
CA CYS A 239 14.11 8.50 3.10
C CYS A 239 14.95 9.78 3.10
N VAL A 240 15.16 10.33 4.31
CA VAL A 240 16.07 11.46 4.52
C VAL A 240 16.74 11.27 5.88
N ASP A 241 18.05 11.21 5.91
CA ASP A 241 18.88 11.09 7.13
C ASP A 241 18.40 9.94 8.06
N GLY A 242 18.12 8.75 7.53
CA GLY A 242 17.71 7.57 8.29
C GLY A 242 16.25 7.54 8.70
N ALA A 243 15.43 8.42 8.16
CA ALA A 243 14.01 8.48 8.50
C ALA A 243 13.12 8.59 7.27
N TRP A 244 12.09 7.76 7.25
CA TRP A 244 11.04 7.84 6.25
C TRP A 244 10.10 8.99 6.54
N GLY A 245 9.77 9.78 5.53
CA GLY A 245 8.87 10.91 5.68
C GLY A 245 8.47 11.58 4.37
N GLY A 246 7.65 12.64 4.49
CA GLY A 246 7.19 13.36 3.32
C GLY A 246 6.18 12.59 2.46
N CYS A 247 5.33 11.76 3.09
CA CYS A 247 4.25 11.06 2.39
C CYS A 247 3.41 12.07 1.60
N ASP A 248 3.35 11.90 0.27
CA ASP A 248 2.60 12.74 -0.66
C ASP A 248 1.16 12.25 -0.90
N ALA A 249 0.71 11.25 -0.14
CA ALA A 249 -0.68 10.79 -0.16
C ALA A 249 -1.63 11.97 0.19
N PRO A 250 -2.82 12.04 -0.43
CA PRO A 250 -3.84 13.02 -0.07
C PRO A 250 -4.08 13.01 1.43
N GLN A 251 -4.05 14.19 2.06
CA GLN A 251 -4.25 14.30 3.50
C GLN A 251 -5.74 14.49 3.80
N PRO A 252 -6.27 13.87 4.87
CA PRO A 252 -7.61 14.16 5.34
C PRO A 252 -7.75 15.65 5.68
N GLU A 253 -8.76 16.30 5.13
CA GLU A 253 -9.11 17.70 5.42
C GLU A 253 -10.47 17.75 6.13
N ALA A 254 -10.77 18.87 6.77
CA ALA A 254 -12.07 19.02 7.40
C ALA A 254 -13.17 19.06 6.33
N GLU A 255 -14.30 18.40 6.61
CA GLU A 255 -15.45 18.35 5.71
C GLU A 255 -15.96 19.75 5.31
N VAL A 256 -16.23 19.86 4.02
CA VAL A 256 -16.96 20.98 3.41
C VAL A 256 -18.08 20.44 2.55
N CYS A 257 -19.21 21.11 2.52
CA CYS A 257 -20.42 20.65 1.81
C CYS A 257 -20.23 20.72 0.27
N ASP A 258 -19.39 19.86 -0.30
CA ASP A 258 -19.07 19.87 -1.73
C ASP A 258 -19.41 18.56 -2.47
N GLY A 259 -19.90 17.56 -1.74
CA GLY A 259 -20.24 16.24 -2.25
C GLY A 259 -19.07 15.27 -2.28
N LEU A 260 -17.94 15.62 -1.66
CA LEU A 260 -16.78 14.76 -1.49
C LEU A 260 -16.64 14.38 -0.02
N ASP A 261 -16.01 13.26 0.22
CA ASP A 261 -15.58 12.79 1.54
C ASP A 261 -14.16 13.35 1.75
N ASN A 262 -14.06 14.56 2.34
CA ASN A 262 -12.79 15.29 2.43
C ASN A 262 -11.87 14.74 3.51
N ASP A 263 -12.39 14.16 4.58
CA ASP A 263 -11.60 13.53 5.63
C ASP A 263 -11.43 12.02 5.46
N CYS A 264 -12.13 11.47 4.45
CA CYS A 264 -12.04 10.07 4.04
C CYS A 264 -12.43 9.08 5.16
N ASP A 265 -13.40 9.45 5.99
CA ASP A 265 -13.93 8.59 7.05
C ASP A 265 -15.04 7.64 6.56
N GLY A 266 -15.47 7.79 5.30
CA GLY A 266 -16.52 7.02 4.66
C GLY A 266 -17.88 7.68 4.72
N THR A 267 -17.96 8.92 5.22
CA THR A 267 -19.20 9.69 5.36
C THR A 267 -19.05 11.01 4.60
N THR A 268 -19.74 11.16 3.48
CA THR A 268 -19.73 12.38 2.68
C THR A 268 -20.55 13.48 3.36
N ASP A 269 -19.98 14.66 3.51
CA ASP A 269 -20.66 15.89 3.99
C ASP A 269 -21.48 15.73 5.29
N PRO A 270 -20.95 15.13 6.39
CA PRO A 270 -21.69 14.98 7.62
C PRO A 270 -22.11 16.33 8.20
N GLY A 271 -23.42 16.50 8.38
CA GLY A 271 -24.00 17.74 8.91
C GLY A 271 -24.46 18.74 7.85
N CYS A 272 -24.26 18.46 6.57
CA CYS A 272 -24.80 19.25 5.48
C CYS A 272 -26.23 18.80 5.15
N GLU A 273 -27.13 19.75 5.01
CA GLU A 273 -28.53 19.50 4.58
C GLU A 273 -28.67 19.50 3.06
N CYS A 274 -27.74 20.15 2.39
CA CYS A 274 -27.74 20.32 0.94
C CYS A 274 -26.33 20.71 0.45
N LEU A 275 -26.11 20.63 -0.86
CA LEU A 275 -24.89 21.14 -1.48
C LEU A 275 -25.03 22.60 -1.91
N PRO A 276 -24.00 23.44 -1.75
CA PRO A 276 -24.02 24.85 -2.14
C PRO A 276 -24.57 25.09 -3.54
N GLY A 277 -25.53 25.99 -3.64
CA GLY A 277 -26.19 26.34 -4.90
C GLY A 277 -27.29 25.37 -5.36
N GLN A 278 -27.56 24.27 -4.64
CA GLN A 278 -28.75 23.47 -4.89
C GLN A 278 -30.02 24.30 -4.60
N THR A 279 -31.05 24.03 -5.36
CA THR A 279 -32.33 24.71 -5.20
C THR A 279 -33.45 23.70 -4.98
N ARG A 280 -34.43 24.05 -4.14
CA ARG A 280 -35.65 23.28 -3.96
C ARG A 280 -36.87 24.21 -3.90
N PRO A 281 -38.04 23.76 -4.33
CA PRO A 281 -39.27 24.50 -4.11
C PRO A 281 -39.56 24.58 -2.60
N CYS A 282 -40.17 25.69 -2.19
CA CYS A 282 -40.58 25.94 -0.80
C CYS A 282 -41.88 26.74 -0.78
N GLY A 283 -42.51 26.88 0.36
CA GLY A 283 -43.81 27.48 0.56
C GLY A 283 -44.87 26.40 0.74
N ASP A 284 -45.94 26.75 1.45
CA ASP A 284 -47.06 25.87 1.68
C ASP A 284 -48.00 26.00 0.44
N ASP A 285 -48.51 24.88 -0.07
CA ASP A 285 -49.67 24.75 -0.90
C ASP A 285 -49.72 25.27 -2.36
N GLY A 286 -48.79 25.02 -3.13
CA GLY A 286 -48.91 25.04 -4.62
C GLY A 286 -49.46 26.36 -5.21
N ASP A 287 -49.45 26.44 -6.55
CA ASP A 287 -49.97 27.60 -7.33
C ASP A 287 -51.53 27.52 -7.39
N VAL A 288 -52.20 27.86 -6.31
CA VAL A 288 -53.67 28.00 -6.18
C VAL A 288 -53.90 29.45 -5.77
N GLY A 289 -54.83 30.12 -6.43
CA GLY A 289 -55.14 31.51 -6.13
C GLY A 289 -53.97 32.48 -6.31
N GLU A 290 -53.77 33.38 -5.36
CA GLU A 290 -52.64 34.32 -5.30
C GLU A 290 -51.36 33.69 -4.70
N CYS A 291 -51.45 32.46 -4.19
CA CYS A 291 -50.30 31.75 -3.65
C CYS A 291 -49.34 31.32 -4.76
N SER A 292 -48.09 31.33 -4.43
CA SER A 292 -47.03 30.85 -5.32
C SER A 292 -45.92 30.16 -4.55
N THR A 293 -45.44 29.07 -5.10
CA THR A 293 -44.25 28.41 -4.59
C THR A 293 -43.02 29.27 -4.79
N GLY A 294 -42.19 29.39 -3.74
CA GLY A 294 -40.88 30.02 -3.81
C GLY A 294 -39.76 29.04 -4.06
N THR A 295 -38.56 29.52 -3.95
CA THR A 295 -37.34 28.73 -4.07
C THR A 295 -36.42 28.97 -2.91
N GLN A 296 -35.95 27.91 -2.27
CA GLN A 296 -34.81 27.93 -1.36
C GLN A 296 -33.55 27.57 -2.12
N THR A 297 -32.47 28.29 -1.85
CA THR A 297 -31.14 28.01 -2.34
C THR A 297 -30.25 27.60 -1.18
N CYS A 298 -29.47 26.53 -1.39
CA CYS A 298 -28.48 26.07 -0.41
C CYS A 298 -27.34 27.09 -0.30
N GLY A 299 -27.03 27.48 0.94
CA GLY A 299 -25.88 28.34 1.26
C GLY A 299 -24.53 27.59 1.23
N ASP A 300 -23.44 28.37 1.29
CA ASP A 300 -22.08 27.80 1.35
C ASP A 300 -21.82 27.02 2.66
N ASP A 301 -22.69 27.17 3.65
CA ASP A 301 -22.64 26.45 4.93
C ASP A 301 -23.39 25.11 4.91
N GLY A 302 -23.89 24.68 3.75
CA GLY A 302 -24.64 23.44 3.60
C GLY A 302 -26.05 23.47 4.20
N THR A 303 -26.61 24.64 4.48
CA THR A 303 -27.98 24.81 5.01
C THR A 303 -28.89 25.47 4.00
N TRP A 304 -30.19 25.13 4.06
CA TRP A 304 -31.16 25.77 3.19
C TRP A 304 -31.42 27.22 3.60
N GLY A 305 -31.28 28.15 2.66
CA GLY A 305 -31.58 29.56 2.84
C GLY A 305 -33.06 29.85 3.02
N ALA A 306 -33.41 31.14 3.10
CA ALA A 306 -34.80 31.57 3.17
C ALA A 306 -35.56 31.19 1.91
N CYS A 307 -36.87 30.95 2.03
CA CYS A 307 -37.74 30.77 0.88
C CYS A 307 -37.96 32.12 0.19
N GLU A 308 -37.46 32.26 -1.03
CA GLU A 308 -37.61 33.48 -1.80
C GLU A 308 -38.71 33.32 -2.86
N GLY A 309 -39.55 34.34 -2.99
CA GLY A 309 -40.61 34.39 -4.01
C GLY A 309 -41.86 33.59 -3.69
N ALA A 310 -41.97 32.97 -2.51
CA ALA A 310 -43.23 32.37 -2.09
C ALA A 310 -44.22 33.46 -1.69
N ALA A 311 -45.45 33.33 -2.12
CA ALA A 311 -46.61 34.06 -1.60
C ALA A 311 -47.47 33.01 -0.85
N GLY A 312 -47.64 33.23 0.45
CA GLY A 312 -48.50 32.37 1.30
C GLY A 312 -49.90 32.88 1.41
N PRO A 313 -50.82 32.10 2.02
CA PRO A 313 -52.23 32.46 2.19
C PRO A 313 -52.35 33.72 3.04
N SER A 314 -53.29 34.57 2.64
CA SER A 314 -53.70 35.75 3.40
C SER A 314 -55.23 35.73 3.57
N ALA A 315 -55.75 36.53 4.51
CA ALA A 315 -57.19 36.60 4.71
C ALA A 315 -57.91 37.09 3.41
N GLU A 316 -59.04 36.48 3.11
CA GLU A 316 -59.86 36.81 1.95
C GLU A 316 -60.24 38.30 1.92
N VAL A 317 -60.21 38.86 0.74
CA VAL A 317 -60.62 40.21 0.41
C VAL A 317 -61.49 40.16 -0.81
N CYS A 318 -62.66 40.86 -0.85
CA CYS A 318 -63.54 40.87 -2.01
C CYS A 318 -62.90 41.59 -3.19
N ASP A 319 -62.05 40.85 -3.96
CA ASP A 319 -61.34 41.37 -5.15
C ASP A 319 -61.32 40.42 -6.34
N GLY A 320 -62.02 39.28 -6.22
CA GLY A 320 -62.13 38.27 -7.28
C GLY A 320 -60.95 37.33 -7.33
N LEU A 321 -60.09 37.31 -6.27
CA LEU A 321 -58.98 36.43 -6.17
C LEU A 321 -59.13 35.48 -4.97
N ASP A 322 -58.56 34.31 -5.02
CA ASP A 322 -58.44 33.37 -3.94
C ASP A 322 -57.21 33.73 -3.12
N ASN A 323 -57.39 34.53 -2.08
CA ASN A 323 -56.29 35.11 -1.29
C ASN A 323 -55.78 34.14 -0.23
N ASP A 324 -56.59 33.26 0.31
CA ASP A 324 -56.18 32.26 1.31
C ASP A 324 -55.81 30.92 0.71
N CYS A 325 -56.03 30.79 -0.62
CA CYS A 325 -55.53 29.67 -1.41
C CYS A 325 -56.20 28.32 -1.07
N ASP A 326 -57.44 28.36 -0.61
CA ASP A 326 -58.18 27.15 -0.27
C ASP A 326 -58.97 26.59 -1.49
N GLY A 327 -58.95 27.31 -2.60
CA GLY A 327 -59.59 26.95 -3.87
C GLY A 327 -60.99 27.56 -4.07
N ALA A 328 -61.47 28.33 -3.13
CA ALA A 328 -62.65 29.17 -3.27
C ALA A 328 -62.22 30.61 -3.63
N ILE A 329 -63.11 31.48 -3.94
CA ILE A 329 -62.80 32.88 -4.30
C ILE A 329 -63.78 33.76 -3.55
N ASP A 330 -63.29 34.74 -2.83
CA ASP A 330 -64.06 35.73 -2.10
C ASP A 330 -65.08 35.10 -1.11
N GLU A 331 -64.76 33.95 -0.49
CA GLU A 331 -65.59 33.36 0.54
C GLU A 331 -65.28 33.98 1.92
N SER A 332 -66.24 33.98 2.79
CA SER A 332 -66.07 34.45 4.16
C SER A 332 -66.09 33.27 5.15
N ASP A 333 -65.09 33.17 6.00
CA ASP A 333 -65.20 32.34 7.19
C ASP A 333 -66.42 32.70 8.02
N ASP A 334 -67.28 31.76 8.23
CA ASP A 334 -68.64 31.92 8.79
C ASP A 334 -68.76 32.61 10.15
N ASP A 335 -67.66 33.06 10.75
CA ASP A 335 -67.67 33.58 12.12
C ASP A 335 -67.39 35.10 12.32
N VAL A 336 -66.98 35.86 11.29
CA VAL A 336 -66.54 37.25 11.47
C VAL A 336 -67.02 38.25 10.41
N GLY A 337 -68.30 38.25 10.07
CA GLY A 337 -68.89 39.29 9.23
C GLY A 337 -68.28 39.43 7.85
N GLY A 338 -69.05 39.35 6.80
CA GLY A 338 -68.65 39.26 5.39
C GLY A 338 -67.53 40.17 4.95
N LEU A 339 -66.85 39.82 3.84
CA LEU A 339 -65.69 40.51 3.25
C LEU A 339 -65.92 41.99 2.95
N CYS A 340 -67.18 42.44 3.04
CA CYS A 340 -67.60 43.82 2.78
C CYS A 340 -68.14 44.48 4.05
N GLU A 341 -68.19 45.81 4.05
CA GLU A 341 -68.82 46.60 5.11
C GLU A 341 -70.29 46.25 5.29
N PRO A 342 -70.87 46.38 6.51
CA PRO A 342 -72.28 46.05 6.75
C PRO A 342 -73.21 46.77 5.78
N GLY A 343 -73.99 45.94 5.00
CA GLY A 343 -74.90 46.43 4.00
C GLY A 343 -74.44 46.25 2.58
N TYR A 344 -73.30 45.60 2.41
CA TYR A 344 -72.75 45.18 1.09
C TYR A 344 -72.50 43.67 1.09
N VAL A 345 -72.58 43.09 -0.10
CA VAL A 345 -72.28 41.68 -0.40
C VAL A 345 -71.15 41.63 -1.41
N CYS A 346 -70.26 40.65 -1.34
CA CYS A 346 -69.26 40.42 -2.34
C CYS A 346 -69.87 39.70 -3.53
N GLU A 347 -69.88 40.31 -4.70
CA GLU A 347 -70.29 39.72 -5.97
C GLU A 347 -69.28 40.12 -7.06
N ASP A 348 -68.83 39.15 -7.83
CA ASP A 348 -67.85 39.32 -8.92
C ASP A 348 -66.60 40.14 -8.54
N GLY A 349 -66.07 39.98 -7.33
CA GLY A 349 -64.84 40.66 -6.85
C GLY A 349 -65.08 42.12 -6.45
N ALA A 350 -66.27 42.49 -6.16
CA ALA A 350 -66.59 43.84 -5.72
C ALA A 350 -67.68 43.87 -4.64
N CYS A 351 -67.57 44.81 -3.69
CA CYS A 351 -68.60 44.98 -2.71
C CYS A 351 -69.78 45.75 -3.27
N GLU A 352 -70.89 45.08 -3.55
CA GLU A 352 -72.11 45.67 -4.08
C GLU A 352 -73.13 45.91 -2.97
N PRO A 353 -73.94 46.98 -2.99
CA PRO A 353 -74.94 47.24 -1.99
C PRO A 353 -76.01 46.13 -1.99
N MET A 354 -76.37 45.61 -0.82
CA MET A 354 -77.50 44.70 -0.73
C MET A 354 -78.79 45.42 -1.18
N ASP A 355 -79.43 44.88 -2.22
CA ASP A 355 -80.75 45.36 -2.60
C ASP A 355 -81.71 45.25 -1.41
N PRO A 356 -82.56 46.24 -1.16
CA PRO A 356 -83.51 46.19 -0.06
C PRO A 356 -84.50 45.03 -0.36
N VAL A 357 -84.52 44.07 0.51
CA VAL A 357 -85.39 42.91 0.43
C VAL A 357 -86.84 43.35 0.35
N THR A 358 -87.49 43.18 -0.77
CA THR A 358 -88.94 43.18 -0.88
C THR A 358 -89.42 41.92 -0.18
N PRO A 359 -90.36 42.05 0.83
CA PRO A 359 -90.91 40.89 1.51
C PRO A 359 -91.59 39.96 0.52
N PRO A 360 -91.43 38.65 0.62
CA PRO A 360 -92.10 37.72 -0.20
C PRO A 360 -93.56 37.77 -0.01
N ASP A 361 -94.33 37.93 -1.09
CA ASP A 361 -95.78 37.73 -1.12
C ASP A 361 -96.08 36.27 -0.81
N ASP A 362 -96.91 36.12 0.24
CA ASP A 362 -97.48 34.89 0.68
C ASP A 362 -98.55 34.43 -0.32
N GLU A 363 -98.25 33.41 -1.09
CA GLU A 363 -99.35 32.59 -1.72
C GLU A 363 -98.94 31.11 -1.62
N GLY A 364 -99.75 30.43 -0.80
CA GLY A 364 -99.73 29.01 -0.56
C GLY A 364 -100.22 28.21 -1.74
N ASP A 365 -99.92 27.01 -1.79
CA ASP A 365 -100.82 25.84 -1.92
C ASP A 365 -99.99 24.61 -2.25
N GLY A 366 -100.13 23.66 -1.55
CA GLY A 366 -100.76 22.40 -1.41
C GLY A 366 -100.25 21.33 -2.40
N GLY A 367 -99.83 20.20 -1.84
CA GLY A 367 -99.96 18.96 -2.61
C GLY A 367 -98.87 17.91 -2.39
N ASP A 368 -99.11 17.15 -1.37
CA ASP A 368 -99.10 15.68 -1.30
C ASP A 368 -98.06 14.87 -2.10
N GLY A 369 -97.43 13.97 -1.38
CA GLY A 369 -96.98 12.72 -1.95
C GLY A 369 -95.74 12.10 -1.40
N GLU A 370 -95.93 11.39 -0.35
CA GLU A 370 -95.01 10.27 0.17
C GLU A 370 -95.05 9.09 -0.81
N PRO A 371 -94.37 7.99 -0.51
CA PRO A 371 -92.95 7.73 -0.22
C PRO A 371 -92.44 6.56 -1.12
N ALA A 372 -91.26 6.14 -0.86
CA ALA A 372 -90.73 4.76 -0.79
C ALA A 372 -89.31 4.66 -1.31
N ALA A 373 -88.47 4.36 -0.49
CA ALA A 373 -87.94 3.08 -0.06
C ALA A 373 -86.89 2.50 -0.95
N ASP A 374 -85.87 2.26 -0.31
CA ASP A 374 -85.03 1.03 -0.25
C ASP A 374 -83.72 1.02 -1.05
N GLY A 375 -82.69 0.85 -0.34
CA GLY A 375 -81.99 -0.42 -0.17
C GLY A 375 -80.53 -0.36 -0.49
N GLY A 376 -79.79 -0.62 0.48
CA GLY A 376 -78.65 -1.51 0.40
C GLY A 376 -77.27 -0.85 0.20
N ASP A 377 -76.59 -0.70 1.23
CA ASP A 377 -75.68 -1.65 1.88
C ASP A 377 -74.37 -1.82 1.15
N ALA A 378 -73.36 -1.65 1.83
CA ALA A 378 -72.18 -2.34 2.40
C ALA A 378 -70.91 -1.63 2.00
N SER A 379 -70.31 -1.00 2.97
CA SER A 379 -69.34 -1.47 3.95
C SER A 379 -68.02 -1.94 3.39
N ALA A 380 -67.06 -1.49 4.08
CA ALA A 380 -65.74 -2.09 4.37
C ALA A 380 -64.63 -1.65 3.45
N GLY A 381 -63.52 -1.28 3.93
CA GLY A 381 -62.96 -1.40 5.24
C GLY A 381 -61.46 -1.14 5.18
N CYS A 382 -60.98 -0.57 6.17
CA CYS A 382 -59.60 -0.44 6.54
C CYS A 382 -58.79 -1.71 6.40
N GLY A 383 -57.49 -1.57 6.08
CA GLY A 383 -56.60 -2.67 6.19
C GLY A 383 -55.13 -2.28 6.20
N CYS A 384 -54.65 -1.74 7.28
CA CYS A 384 -53.24 -1.81 7.66
C CYS A 384 -52.84 -3.26 7.86
N ARG A 385 -51.74 -3.69 7.32
CA ARG A 385 -50.95 -4.79 7.92
C ARG A 385 -49.45 -4.55 7.78
N ALA A 386 -48.87 -4.36 8.93
CA ALA A 386 -47.49 -4.64 9.26
C ALA A 386 -47.35 -6.15 9.51
N GLY A 387 -46.14 -6.63 9.37
CA GLY A 387 -45.67 -7.94 9.80
C GLY A 387 -44.77 -8.55 8.71
N GLY A 388 -43.59 -8.90 8.92
CA GLY A 388 -42.91 -9.39 10.09
C GLY A 388 -42.20 -10.68 9.74
N ILE A 389 -40.91 -10.70 9.96
CA ILE A 389 -40.07 -11.82 10.44
C ILE A 389 -39.97 -13.08 9.58
N GLY A 390 -38.70 -13.46 9.34
CA GLY A 390 -38.24 -14.83 9.53
C GLY A 390 -37.65 -15.54 8.35
N GLY A 391 -36.38 -15.96 8.49
CA GLY A 391 -36.02 -17.31 8.16
C GLY A 391 -34.74 -17.50 7.35
N GLU A 392 -33.67 -17.76 8.04
CA GLU A 392 -32.54 -18.66 7.79
C GLU A 392 -32.48 -19.41 6.46
N GLY A 393 -31.26 -19.49 5.93
CA GLY A 393 -30.86 -20.47 4.92
C GLY A 393 -29.44 -20.27 4.40
N ALA A 394 -28.52 -21.00 5.00
CA ALA A 394 -27.11 -21.14 4.62
C ALA A 394 -26.94 -21.77 3.23
N LEU A 395 -25.78 -21.47 2.59
CA LEU A 395 -24.83 -22.36 1.96
C LEU A 395 -24.14 -21.73 0.74
N GLY A 396 -22.81 -21.58 0.85
CA GLY A 396 -21.87 -22.17 -0.09
C GLY A 396 -21.72 -21.50 -1.46
N GLY A 397 -20.55 -20.90 -1.68
CA GLY A 397 -20.17 -20.54 -3.04
C GLY A 397 -18.79 -19.91 -3.13
N ALA A 398 -17.84 -20.71 -3.52
CA ALA A 398 -16.44 -20.50 -3.81
C ALA A 398 -16.05 -19.18 -4.46
N LEU A 399 -14.95 -18.63 -3.99
CA LEU A 399 -14.15 -17.56 -4.63
C LEU A 399 -13.33 -18.15 -5.79
N PRO A 400 -13.22 -17.50 -6.94
CA PRO A 400 -12.16 -17.78 -7.89
C PRO A 400 -10.93 -16.90 -7.65
N LEU A 401 -9.77 -17.55 -7.58
CA LEU A 401 -8.44 -16.97 -7.65
C LEU A 401 -8.28 -16.18 -8.97
N ALA A 402 -7.98 -14.90 -8.87
CA ALA A 402 -7.50 -14.11 -9.99
C ALA A 402 -5.96 -14.15 -10.00
N ALA A 403 -5.41 -14.77 -11.05
CA ALA A 403 -4.00 -14.73 -11.37
C ALA A 403 -3.62 -13.34 -11.90
N VAL A 404 -2.71 -12.66 -11.20
CA VAL A 404 -2.07 -11.43 -11.67
C VAL A 404 -0.88 -11.80 -12.54
N ALA A 405 -0.99 -11.58 -13.86
CA ALA A 405 0.12 -11.68 -14.79
C ALA A 405 0.90 -10.36 -14.80
N LEU A 406 2.12 -10.37 -14.26
CA LEU A 406 3.07 -9.28 -14.43
C LEU A 406 3.60 -9.27 -15.87
N GLY A 407 3.23 -8.25 -16.63
CA GLY A 407 3.77 -7.96 -17.95
C GLY A 407 5.02 -7.08 -17.85
N LEU A 408 6.18 -7.68 -18.02
CA LEU A 408 7.46 -6.98 -18.21
C LEU A 408 7.48 -6.29 -19.58
N ARG A 409 7.40 -4.97 -19.61
CA ARG A 409 7.69 -4.14 -20.80
C ARG A 409 9.18 -3.84 -20.88
N ARG A 410 9.89 -4.51 -21.77
CA ARG A 410 11.24 -4.11 -22.24
C ARG A 410 11.16 -2.76 -22.95
N ARG A 411 11.78 -1.73 -22.39
CA ARG A 411 12.12 -0.50 -23.12
C ARG A 411 13.43 -0.75 -23.91
N ARG A 412 13.34 -0.75 -25.23
CA ARG A 412 14.51 -0.60 -26.10
C ARG A 412 14.94 0.88 -26.09
N ARG A 413 16.16 1.14 -25.69
CA ARG A 413 16.84 2.42 -26.02
C ARG A 413 17.44 2.31 -27.41
N ARG A 414 17.23 3.34 -28.20
CA ARG A 414 18.02 3.66 -29.39
C ARG A 414 19.17 4.55 -28.97
#